data_0114bd9d3382d2e0e407dbdc8703f983
#
_entry.id   0114bd9d3382d2e0e407dbdc8703f983
#
_cell.length_a   1.000
_cell.length_b   1.000
_cell.length_c   1.000
_cell.angle_alpha   90.00
_cell.angle_beta   90.00
_cell.angle_gamma   90.00
#
_symmetry.space_group_name_H-M   'P 1'
#
loop_
_entity.id
_entity.type
_entity.pdbx_description
1 polymer ?
#
loop_
_entity_poly.entity_id
_entity_poly.type
_entity_poly.pdbx_seq_one_letter_code
_entity_poly.pdbx_strand_id
1 'polypeptide(L)'
;MKCIILLASPGAGKGTASDYIENKYGYKHISTGSLLRNEALVNEEIKSLIDKGFFVSDETVIDVLKRNIDDKNIILDGMPRNLNQAKLLDSLLEENNIELDKVIYIDIDKELAASRVENRLTCEKCKRVYNKNIIDSKVCMICGGNLISRDDDTKEVFEKRYDTYLKETKPLVDYYKDKLIKIYNNDTLESLYSNLDKEMI
;
A
#
# COMPACT_ATOMS: atom_id res chain seq x y z
N MET A 1 -3.90 -18.29 -10.61
CA MET A 1 -3.17 -17.36 -9.73
C MET A 1 -4.12 -16.74 -8.74
N LYS A 2 -3.63 -16.30 -7.58
CA LYS A 2 -4.42 -15.64 -6.54
C LYS A 2 -3.98 -14.19 -6.35
N CYS A 3 -4.94 -13.33 -6.04
CA CYS A 3 -4.72 -11.92 -5.71
C CYS A 3 -5.23 -11.64 -4.29
N ILE A 4 -4.41 -10.95 -3.50
CA ILE A 4 -4.80 -10.34 -2.23
C ILE A 4 -4.77 -8.83 -2.40
N ILE A 5 -5.84 -8.14 -1.97
CA ILE A 5 -5.89 -6.67 -1.96
C ILE A 5 -5.69 -6.19 -0.52
N LEU A 6 -4.83 -5.18 -0.34
CA LEU A 6 -4.70 -4.46 0.93
C LEU A 6 -5.39 -3.10 0.86
N LEU A 7 -6.45 -2.95 1.64
CA LEU A 7 -7.14 -1.67 1.85
C LEU A 7 -6.72 -1.08 3.20
N ALA A 8 -6.40 0.19 3.23
CA ALA A 8 -6.13 0.91 4.48
C ALA A 8 -5.95 2.42 4.26
N SER A 9 -6.04 3.18 5.35
CA SER A 9 -5.65 4.59 5.38
C SER A 9 -4.15 4.79 5.13
N PRO A 10 -3.71 6.01 4.79
CA PRO A 10 -2.30 6.37 4.86
C PRO A 10 -1.73 6.06 6.26
N GLY A 11 -0.51 5.55 6.34
CA GLY A 11 0.15 5.24 7.61
C GLY A 11 -0.26 3.94 8.31
N ALA A 12 -1.25 3.21 7.80
CA ALA A 12 -1.76 1.99 8.44
C ALA A 12 -0.85 0.75 8.35
N GLY A 13 0.27 0.81 7.63
CA GLY A 13 1.23 -0.29 7.59
C GLY A 13 1.03 -1.29 6.43
N LYS A 14 0.33 -0.90 5.35
CA LYS A 14 0.16 -1.75 4.16
C LYS A 14 1.46 -2.33 3.62
N GLY A 15 2.47 -1.47 3.39
CA GLY A 15 3.77 -1.93 2.87
C GLY A 15 4.43 -2.96 3.80
N THR A 16 4.37 -2.75 5.12
CA THR A 16 4.89 -3.71 6.10
C THR A 16 4.16 -5.05 6.05
N ALA A 17 2.82 -5.02 5.91
CA ALA A 17 2.02 -6.23 5.75
C ALA A 17 2.34 -6.95 4.43
N SER A 18 2.46 -6.20 3.32
CA SER A 18 2.85 -6.76 2.02
C SER A 18 4.22 -7.41 2.06
N ASP A 19 5.22 -6.72 2.61
CA ASP A 19 6.59 -7.26 2.76
C ASP A 19 6.59 -8.55 3.59
N TYR A 20 5.77 -8.61 4.64
CA TYR A 20 5.64 -9.82 5.46
C TYR A 20 5.03 -10.98 4.67
N ILE A 21 3.92 -10.74 3.96
CA ILE A 21 3.24 -11.76 3.16
C ILE A 21 4.13 -12.22 2.00
N GLU A 22 4.83 -11.31 1.33
CA GLU A 22 5.79 -11.63 0.27
C GLU A 22 6.89 -12.56 0.78
N ASN A 23 7.53 -12.21 1.88
CA ASN A 23 8.68 -12.97 2.42
C ASN A 23 8.27 -14.33 2.99
N LYS A 24 7.08 -14.44 3.61
CA LYS A 24 6.66 -15.66 4.28
C LYS A 24 5.85 -16.60 3.41
N TYR A 25 5.01 -16.06 2.53
CA TYR A 25 4.04 -16.83 1.74
C TYR A 25 4.34 -16.82 0.23
N GLY A 26 5.37 -16.10 -0.21
CA GLY A 26 5.87 -16.12 -1.59
C GLY A 26 4.97 -15.36 -2.59
N TYR A 27 4.08 -14.49 -2.11
CA TYR A 27 3.35 -13.59 -2.98
C TYR A 27 4.28 -12.52 -3.56
N LYS A 28 4.02 -12.07 -4.79
CA LYS A 28 4.69 -10.91 -5.34
C LYS A 28 4.02 -9.63 -4.86
N HIS A 29 4.75 -8.78 -4.16
CA HIS A 29 4.26 -7.48 -3.72
C HIS A 29 4.27 -6.48 -4.89
N ILE A 30 3.10 -5.96 -5.25
CA ILE A 30 2.93 -4.90 -6.25
C ILE A 30 2.42 -3.65 -5.52
N SER A 31 3.32 -2.70 -5.28
CA SER A 31 2.98 -1.40 -4.69
C SER A 31 2.76 -0.37 -5.79
N THR A 32 1.50 -0.05 -6.10
CA THR A 32 1.16 0.96 -7.11
C THR A 32 1.74 2.33 -6.78
N GLY A 33 1.77 2.69 -5.50
CA GLY A 33 2.42 3.92 -5.06
C GLY A 33 3.92 3.96 -5.34
N SER A 34 4.62 2.83 -5.25
CA SER A 34 6.04 2.75 -5.61
C SER A 34 6.24 2.80 -7.12
N LEU A 35 5.40 2.09 -7.87
CA LEU A 35 5.43 2.10 -9.33
C LEU A 35 5.17 3.49 -9.89
N LEU A 36 4.15 4.19 -9.40
CA LEU A 36 3.84 5.56 -9.82
C LEU A 36 4.96 6.55 -9.46
N ARG A 37 5.63 6.40 -8.32
CA ARG A 37 6.81 7.22 -8.01
C ARG A 37 7.98 6.97 -8.97
N ASN A 38 8.14 5.75 -9.46
CA ASN A 38 9.15 5.47 -10.50
C ASN A 38 8.76 6.11 -11.84
N GLU A 39 7.49 6.05 -12.25
CA GLU A 39 6.99 6.79 -13.42
C GLU A 39 7.19 8.32 -13.26
N ALA A 40 7.01 8.85 -12.06
CA ALA A 40 7.20 10.26 -11.75
C ALA A 40 8.65 10.76 -11.92
N LEU A 41 9.65 9.88 -11.98
CA LEU A 41 11.03 10.26 -12.26
C LEU A 41 11.21 10.80 -13.69
N VAL A 42 10.32 10.42 -14.60
CA VAL A 42 10.37 10.79 -16.02
C VAL A 42 9.10 11.50 -16.51
N ASN A 43 8.09 11.67 -15.62
CA ASN A 43 6.81 12.30 -15.93
C ASN A 43 6.44 13.35 -14.87
N GLU A 44 6.62 14.62 -15.21
CA GLU A 44 6.38 15.77 -14.32
C GLU A 44 4.90 15.93 -13.93
N GLU A 45 3.94 15.51 -14.75
CA GLU A 45 2.52 15.55 -14.44
C GLU A 45 2.20 14.59 -13.30
N ILE A 46 2.62 13.33 -13.42
CA ILE A 46 2.47 12.32 -12.36
C ILE A 46 3.15 12.79 -11.07
N LYS A 47 4.35 13.35 -11.18
CA LYS A 47 5.08 13.90 -10.04
C LYS A 47 4.29 14.98 -9.33
N SER A 48 3.78 15.98 -10.07
CA SER A 48 2.98 17.09 -9.49
C SER A 48 1.73 16.59 -8.77
N LEU A 49 1.05 15.55 -9.26
CA LEU A 49 -0.12 14.96 -8.61
C LEU A 49 0.27 14.27 -7.30
N ILE A 50 1.33 13.48 -7.31
CA ILE A 50 1.80 12.74 -6.14
C ILE A 50 2.25 13.71 -5.03
N ASP A 51 3.04 14.73 -5.37
CA ASP A 51 3.57 15.71 -4.42
C ASP A 51 2.44 16.49 -3.72
N LYS A 52 1.33 16.72 -4.43
CA LYS A 52 0.12 17.37 -3.89
C LYS A 52 -0.83 16.42 -3.18
N GLY A 53 -0.56 15.10 -3.20
CA GLY A 53 -1.41 14.08 -2.59
C GLY A 53 -2.67 13.72 -3.40
N PHE A 54 -2.73 14.10 -4.67
CA PHE A 54 -3.83 13.74 -5.57
C PHE A 54 -3.63 12.36 -6.21
N PHE A 55 -4.74 11.79 -6.72
CA PHE A 55 -4.70 10.56 -7.47
C PHE A 55 -4.22 10.81 -8.92
N VAL A 56 -3.47 9.85 -9.43
CA VAL A 56 -3.18 9.70 -10.86
C VAL A 56 -4.42 9.11 -11.54
N SER A 57 -4.60 9.29 -12.84
CA SER A 57 -5.76 8.76 -13.57
C SER A 57 -5.88 7.24 -13.43
N ASP A 58 -7.11 6.74 -13.38
CA ASP A 58 -7.38 5.31 -13.17
C ASP A 58 -6.79 4.46 -14.30
N GLU A 59 -6.83 4.96 -15.54
CA GLU A 59 -6.26 4.30 -16.73
C GLU A 59 -4.75 4.14 -16.59
N THR A 60 -4.05 5.20 -16.17
CA THR A 60 -2.59 5.15 -15.95
C THR A 60 -2.25 4.14 -14.85
N VAL A 61 -3.02 4.09 -13.77
CA VAL A 61 -2.80 3.13 -12.67
C VAL A 61 -2.97 1.70 -13.15
N ILE A 62 -4.02 1.43 -13.93
CA ILE A 62 -4.28 0.09 -14.53
C ILE A 62 -3.17 -0.31 -15.50
N ASP A 63 -2.72 0.59 -16.37
CA ASP A 63 -1.66 0.30 -17.33
C ASP A 63 -0.33 -0.01 -16.65
N VAL A 64 -0.02 0.73 -15.58
CA VAL A 64 1.17 0.45 -14.76
C VAL A 64 1.04 -0.91 -14.06
N LEU A 65 -0.15 -1.25 -13.55
CA LEU A 65 -0.39 -2.55 -12.93
C LEU A 65 -0.24 -3.69 -13.95
N LYS A 66 -0.89 -3.59 -15.11
CA LYS A 66 -0.81 -4.62 -16.19
C LYS A 66 0.63 -5.00 -16.54
N ARG A 67 1.52 -4.00 -16.66
CA ARG A 67 2.93 -4.21 -16.98
C ARG A 67 3.73 -4.93 -15.89
N ASN A 68 3.18 -5.04 -14.67
CA ASN A 68 3.86 -5.60 -13.50
C ASN A 68 3.26 -6.91 -12.99
N ILE A 69 2.15 -7.37 -13.57
CA ILE A 69 1.58 -8.71 -13.30
C ILE A 69 2.40 -9.76 -14.07
N ASP A 70 2.76 -10.83 -13.38
CA ASP A 70 3.36 -12.04 -13.94
C ASP A 70 2.57 -13.27 -13.51
N ASP A 71 3.14 -14.46 -13.62
CA ASP A 71 2.51 -15.77 -13.31
C ASP A 71 2.52 -16.14 -11.82
N LYS A 72 2.85 -15.22 -10.92
CA LYS A 72 2.87 -15.43 -9.46
C LYS A 72 1.55 -15.00 -8.81
N ASN A 73 1.27 -15.56 -7.63
CA ASN A 73 0.29 -14.98 -6.74
C ASN A 73 0.72 -13.56 -6.33
N ILE A 74 -0.21 -12.62 -6.35
CA ILE A 74 0.08 -11.20 -6.14
C ILE A 74 -0.60 -10.64 -4.89
N ILE A 75 0.05 -9.66 -4.28
CA ILE A 75 -0.55 -8.80 -3.27
C ILE A 75 -0.50 -7.36 -3.75
N LEU A 76 -1.66 -6.70 -3.80
CA LEU A 76 -1.81 -5.33 -4.27
C LEU A 76 -1.81 -4.36 -3.09
N ASP A 77 -0.83 -3.45 -3.06
CA ASP A 77 -0.74 -2.35 -2.11
C ASP A 77 -0.98 -1.01 -2.83
N GLY A 78 -2.03 -0.31 -2.40
CA GLY A 78 -2.36 1.01 -2.90
C GLY A 78 -3.27 1.04 -4.13
N MET A 79 -3.87 -0.08 -4.50
CA MET A 79 -4.93 -0.21 -5.49
C MET A 79 -5.86 -1.37 -5.08
N PRO A 80 -7.20 -1.21 -5.29
CA PRO A 80 -7.89 -0.01 -5.76
C PRO A 80 -7.99 1.07 -4.68
N ARG A 81 -8.17 2.34 -5.10
CA ARG A 81 -8.37 3.47 -4.19
C ARG A 81 -9.75 4.11 -4.33
N ASN A 82 -10.50 3.77 -5.36
CA ASN A 82 -11.87 4.21 -5.59
C ASN A 82 -12.68 3.10 -6.28
N LEU A 83 -14.01 3.28 -6.36
CA LEU A 83 -14.91 2.29 -6.95
C LEU A 83 -14.65 2.06 -8.45
N ASN A 84 -14.23 3.07 -9.21
CA ASN A 84 -13.90 2.88 -10.61
C ASN A 84 -12.68 1.99 -10.79
N GLN A 85 -11.62 2.24 -10.03
CA GLN A 85 -10.45 1.36 -9.99
C GLN A 85 -10.81 -0.07 -9.56
N ALA A 86 -11.73 -0.25 -8.61
CA ALA A 86 -12.16 -1.57 -8.19
C ALA A 86 -12.80 -2.35 -9.35
N LYS A 87 -13.71 -1.73 -10.08
CA LYS A 87 -14.34 -2.36 -11.25
C LYS A 87 -13.35 -2.68 -12.36
N LEU A 88 -12.43 -1.75 -12.65
CA LEU A 88 -11.37 -1.97 -13.65
C LEU A 88 -10.42 -3.11 -13.22
N LEU A 89 -10.11 -3.18 -11.93
CA LEU A 89 -9.30 -4.27 -11.37
C LEU A 89 -10.02 -5.62 -11.47
N ASP A 90 -11.30 -5.67 -11.12
CA ASP A 90 -12.07 -6.91 -11.18
C ASP A 90 -12.09 -7.45 -12.62
N SER A 91 -12.32 -6.59 -13.63
CA SER A 91 -12.22 -6.97 -15.05
C SER A 91 -10.82 -7.44 -15.43
N LEU A 92 -9.77 -6.75 -14.97
CA LEU A 92 -8.39 -7.13 -15.23
C LEU A 92 -8.04 -8.50 -14.64
N LEU A 93 -8.49 -8.80 -13.42
CA LEU A 93 -8.26 -10.08 -12.76
C LEU A 93 -8.99 -11.21 -13.51
N GLU A 94 -10.24 -10.99 -13.94
CA GLU A 94 -11.02 -11.94 -14.71
C GLU A 94 -10.36 -12.24 -16.08
N GLU A 95 -9.98 -11.20 -16.84
CA GLU A 95 -9.29 -11.33 -18.13
C GLU A 95 -8.00 -12.15 -18.05
N ASN A 96 -7.30 -12.09 -16.91
CA ASN A 96 -6.04 -12.80 -16.68
C ASN A 96 -6.17 -14.10 -15.90
N ASN A 97 -7.41 -14.58 -15.63
CA ASN A 97 -7.69 -15.77 -14.83
C ASN A 97 -7.03 -15.73 -13.45
N ILE A 98 -7.05 -14.56 -12.80
CA ILE A 98 -6.54 -14.33 -11.43
C ILE A 98 -7.72 -14.31 -10.48
N GLU A 99 -7.75 -15.22 -9.53
CA GLU A 99 -8.78 -15.27 -8.50
C GLU A 99 -8.52 -14.18 -7.44
N LEU A 100 -9.48 -13.31 -7.16
CA LEU A 100 -9.46 -12.48 -5.96
C LEU A 100 -9.71 -13.39 -4.74
N ASP A 101 -8.65 -13.72 -4.01
CA ASP A 101 -8.70 -14.64 -2.86
C ASP A 101 -9.32 -13.94 -1.65
N LYS A 102 -8.78 -12.81 -1.23
CA LYS A 102 -9.25 -12.02 -0.09
C LYS A 102 -8.88 -10.55 -0.20
N VAL A 103 -9.60 -9.72 0.57
CA VAL A 103 -9.33 -8.31 0.75
C VAL A 103 -9.05 -8.05 2.22
N ILE A 104 -7.83 -7.67 2.57
CA ILE A 104 -7.43 -7.40 3.95
C ILE A 104 -7.54 -5.88 4.18
N TYR A 105 -8.45 -5.49 5.05
CA TYR A 105 -8.61 -4.12 5.49
C TYR A 105 -7.85 -3.90 6.80
N ILE A 106 -6.77 -3.12 6.72
CA ILE A 106 -5.97 -2.76 7.89
C ILE A 106 -6.51 -1.44 8.46
N ASP A 107 -7.19 -1.54 9.61
CA ASP A 107 -7.76 -0.41 10.34
C ASP A 107 -6.76 0.11 11.40
N ILE A 108 -6.73 1.42 11.59
CA ILE A 108 -5.81 2.11 12.51
C ILE A 108 -6.42 3.43 12.96
N ASP A 109 -6.12 3.85 14.18
CA ASP A 109 -6.48 5.17 14.67
C ASP A 109 -5.78 6.28 13.88
N LYS A 110 -6.51 7.35 13.57
CA LYS A 110 -6.02 8.45 12.72
C LYS A 110 -4.77 9.09 13.28
N GLU A 111 -4.74 9.36 14.59
CA GLU A 111 -3.62 9.99 15.29
C GLU A 111 -2.36 9.13 15.22
N LEU A 112 -2.51 7.83 15.42
CA LEU A 112 -1.40 6.88 15.29
C LEU A 112 -0.90 6.80 13.84
N ALA A 113 -1.81 6.77 12.87
CA ALA A 113 -1.46 6.78 11.45
C ALA A 113 -0.70 8.05 11.05
N ALA A 114 -1.14 9.23 11.51
CA ALA A 114 -0.46 10.50 11.31
C ALA A 114 0.97 10.47 11.87
N SER A 115 1.11 10.06 13.14
CA SER A 115 2.42 9.92 13.79
C SER A 115 3.35 8.96 13.03
N ARG A 116 2.82 7.84 12.51
CA ARG A 116 3.62 6.89 11.72
C ARG A 116 4.10 7.50 10.40
N VAL A 117 3.29 8.34 9.73
CA VAL A 117 3.68 9.02 8.49
C VAL A 117 4.75 10.08 8.75
N GLU A 118 4.56 10.95 9.75
CA GLU A 118 5.52 12.00 10.11
C GLU A 118 6.90 11.44 10.53
N ASN A 119 6.89 10.23 11.10
CA ASN A 119 8.11 9.57 11.59
C ASN A 119 8.63 8.49 10.62
N ARG A 120 8.11 8.42 9.40
CA ARG A 120 8.50 7.44 8.42
C ARG A 120 9.86 7.76 7.81
N LEU A 121 10.68 6.70 7.70
CA LEU A 121 11.89 6.69 6.89
C LEU A 121 11.74 5.59 5.83
N THR A 122 12.30 5.82 4.66
CA THR A 122 12.29 4.85 3.56
C THR A 122 13.70 4.64 3.07
N CYS A 123 14.11 3.39 2.89
CA CYS A 123 15.41 3.08 2.29
C CYS A 123 15.43 3.47 0.81
N GLU A 124 16.43 4.23 0.38
CA GLU A 124 16.61 4.63 -1.02
C GLU A 124 16.76 3.43 -1.96
N LYS A 125 17.43 2.34 -1.50
CA LYS A 125 17.73 1.14 -2.31
C LYS A 125 16.58 0.14 -2.31
N CYS A 126 16.26 -0.46 -1.16
CA CYS A 126 15.30 -1.56 -1.08
C CYS A 126 13.87 -1.12 -0.74
N LYS A 127 13.63 0.18 -0.60
CA LYS A 127 12.32 0.81 -0.32
C LYS A 127 11.66 0.38 1.01
N ARG A 128 12.33 -0.42 1.82
CA ARG A 128 11.84 -0.82 3.15
C ARG A 128 11.56 0.40 4.02
N VAL A 129 10.46 0.30 4.75
CA VAL A 129 9.98 1.37 5.62
C VAL A 129 10.46 1.16 7.06
N TYR A 130 10.84 2.25 7.71
CA TYR A 130 11.25 2.32 9.11
C TYR A 130 10.54 3.49 9.81
N ASN A 131 10.61 3.51 11.13
CA ASN A 131 10.11 4.62 11.94
C ASN A 131 11.28 5.22 12.72
N LYS A 132 11.53 6.53 12.57
CA LYS A 132 12.64 7.25 13.22
C LYS A 132 12.57 7.24 14.75
N ASN A 133 11.38 7.00 15.33
CA ASN A 133 11.23 6.89 16.79
C ASN A 133 11.61 5.50 17.33
N ILE A 134 11.82 4.51 16.44
CA ILE A 134 12.14 3.12 16.82
C ILE A 134 13.59 2.78 16.50
N ILE A 135 14.15 3.39 15.44
CA ILE A 135 15.52 3.11 15.02
C ILE A 135 16.40 4.34 15.14
N ASP A 136 17.60 4.16 15.71
CA ASP A 136 18.65 5.19 15.75
C ASP A 136 19.73 4.89 14.70
N SER A 137 19.29 4.80 13.44
CA SER A 137 20.19 4.53 12.31
C SER A 137 19.82 5.38 11.10
N LYS A 138 20.83 5.86 10.39
CA LYS A 138 20.67 6.55 9.11
C LYS A 138 20.79 5.61 7.90
N VAL A 139 21.10 4.34 8.16
CA VAL A 139 21.27 3.32 7.10
C VAL A 139 20.34 2.14 7.30
N CYS A 140 19.90 1.56 6.24
CA CYS A 140 19.05 0.38 6.22
C CYS A 140 19.79 -0.85 6.76
N MET A 141 19.25 -1.49 7.78
CA MET A 141 19.83 -2.68 8.40
C MET A 141 19.88 -3.91 7.48
N ILE A 142 19.10 -3.89 6.38
CA ILE A 142 18.99 -5.01 5.44
C ILE A 142 19.97 -4.87 4.27
N CYS A 143 20.10 -3.68 3.67
CA CYS A 143 20.88 -3.49 2.44
C CYS A 143 21.93 -2.37 2.52
N GLY A 144 22.07 -1.71 3.67
CA GLY A 144 23.02 -0.61 3.88
C GLY A 144 22.72 0.68 3.10
N GLY A 145 21.56 0.79 2.45
CA GLY A 145 21.15 2.02 1.76
C GLY A 145 20.75 3.12 2.74
N ASN A 146 20.81 4.40 2.32
CA ASN A 146 20.42 5.51 3.18
C ASN A 146 18.93 5.46 3.51
N LEU A 147 18.58 5.90 4.72
CA LEU A 147 17.19 6.10 5.15
C LEU A 147 16.84 7.57 5.01
N ILE A 148 15.82 7.85 4.21
CA ILE A 148 15.35 9.21 3.91
C ILE A 148 13.88 9.37 4.25
N SER A 149 13.47 10.57 4.64
CA SER A 149 12.06 10.95 4.69
C SER A 149 11.55 11.14 3.27
N ARG A 150 10.25 10.94 3.05
CA ARG A 150 9.61 11.28 1.78
C ARG A 150 9.15 12.73 1.80
N ASP A 151 9.19 13.41 0.66
CA ASP A 151 8.75 14.80 0.54
C ASP A 151 7.24 14.95 0.78
N ASP A 152 6.46 13.89 0.53
CA ASP A 152 5.01 13.82 0.73
C ASP A 152 4.59 13.37 2.17
N ASP A 153 5.54 13.20 3.10
CA ASP A 153 5.29 12.80 4.49
C ASP A 153 5.17 14.01 5.44
N THR A 154 4.37 14.98 5.05
CA THR A 154 4.01 16.16 5.87
C THR A 154 2.60 16.02 6.45
N LYS A 155 2.33 16.70 7.56
CA LYS A 155 1.01 16.71 8.19
C LYS A 155 -0.07 17.19 7.20
N GLU A 156 0.22 18.24 6.45
CA GLU A 156 -0.74 18.79 5.47
C GLU A 156 -1.09 17.79 4.38
N VAL A 157 -0.09 17.11 3.80
CA VAL A 157 -0.31 16.09 2.77
C VAL A 157 -1.01 14.86 3.37
N PHE A 158 -0.67 14.49 4.62
CA PHE A 158 -1.36 13.39 5.32
C PHE A 158 -2.86 13.68 5.45
N GLU A 159 -3.27 14.87 5.94
CA GLU A 159 -4.69 15.21 6.10
C GLU A 159 -5.44 15.14 4.77
N LYS A 160 -4.90 15.72 3.70
CA LYS A 160 -5.48 15.62 2.35
C LYS A 160 -5.64 14.17 1.88
N ARG A 161 -4.63 13.33 2.09
CA ARG A 161 -4.67 11.90 1.74
C ARG A 161 -5.64 11.13 2.59
N TYR A 162 -5.79 11.49 3.87
CA TYR A 162 -6.73 10.86 4.78
C TYR A 162 -8.18 11.21 4.41
N ASP A 163 -8.47 12.48 4.10
CA ASP A 163 -9.79 12.91 3.61
C ASP A 163 -10.15 12.22 2.29
N THR A 164 -9.20 12.12 1.37
CA THR A 164 -9.38 11.39 0.11
C THR A 164 -9.64 9.90 0.36
N TYR A 165 -8.92 9.29 1.32
CA TYR A 165 -9.17 7.90 1.73
C TYR A 165 -10.59 7.72 2.26
N LEU A 166 -11.06 8.59 3.15
CA LEU A 166 -12.42 8.49 3.72
C LEU A 166 -13.50 8.56 2.64
N LYS A 167 -13.31 9.45 1.66
CA LYS A 167 -14.27 9.69 0.59
C LYS A 167 -14.25 8.61 -0.49
N GLU A 168 -13.06 8.23 -0.94
CA GLU A 168 -12.90 7.41 -2.15
C GLU A 168 -12.59 5.94 -1.84
N THR A 169 -11.74 5.66 -0.84
CA THR A 169 -11.21 4.31 -0.58
C THR A 169 -12.02 3.57 0.48
N LYS A 170 -12.46 4.24 1.53
CA LYS A 170 -13.23 3.59 2.59
C LYS A 170 -14.52 2.90 2.11
N PRO A 171 -15.27 3.43 1.11
CA PRO A 171 -16.43 2.74 0.55
C PRO A 171 -16.12 1.36 -0.08
N LEU A 172 -14.86 1.08 -0.41
CA LEU A 172 -14.45 -0.24 -0.91
C LEU A 172 -14.59 -1.36 0.12
N VAL A 173 -14.63 -1.02 1.40
CA VAL A 173 -14.91 -1.97 2.48
C VAL A 173 -16.28 -2.63 2.27
N ASP A 174 -17.28 -1.84 1.89
CA ASP A 174 -18.62 -2.37 1.58
C ASP A 174 -18.66 -3.07 0.22
N TYR A 175 -17.93 -2.56 -0.77
CA TYR A 175 -17.85 -3.17 -2.10
C TYR A 175 -17.29 -4.60 -2.06
N TYR A 176 -16.24 -4.83 -1.26
CA TYR A 176 -15.59 -6.14 -1.11
C TYR A 176 -16.04 -6.94 0.12
N LYS A 177 -17.17 -6.59 0.74
CA LYS A 177 -17.64 -7.16 2.03
C LYS A 177 -17.60 -8.69 2.10
N ASP A 178 -17.90 -9.38 0.98
CA ASP A 178 -17.98 -10.85 0.92
C ASP A 178 -16.60 -11.53 0.96
N LYS A 179 -15.52 -10.79 0.72
CA LYS A 179 -14.13 -11.28 0.76
C LYS A 179 -13.28 -10.49 1.77
N LEU A 180 -13.91 -9.59 2.55
CA LEU A 180 -13.21 -8.67 3.43
C LEU A 180 -12.82 -9.32 4.76
N ILE A 181 -11.56 -9.15 5.11
CA ILE A 181 -11.00 -9.49 6.41
C ILE A 181 -10.51 -8.22 7.07
N LYS A 182 -10.96 -7.93 8.28
CA LYS A 182 -10.56 -6.73 9.02
C LYS A 182 -9.50 -7.05 10.06
N ILE A 183 -8.37 -6.33 10.00
CA ILE A 183 -7.27 -6.40 10.97
C ILE A 183 -7.05 -5.04 11.59
N TYR A 184 -6.98 -4.97 12.92
CA TYR A 184 -6.60 -3.76 13.64
C TYR A 184 -5.08 -3.69 13.82
N ASN A 185 -4.49 -2.54 13.51
CA ASN A 185 -3.03 -2.32 13.61
C ASN A 185 -2.70 -1.14 14.54
N ASN A 186 -3.28 -1.14 15.74
CA ASN A 186 -3.00 -0.13 16.78
C ASN A 186 -1.89 -0.55 17.74
N ASP A 187 -1.47 -1.82 17.67
CA ASP A 187 -0.49 -2.43 18.58
C ASP A 187 0.89 -2.57 17.93
N THR A 188 1.58 -3.64 18.34
CA THR A 188 2.94 -3.98 17.90
C THR A 188 2.97 -4.61 16.51
N LEU A 189 4.16 -4.68 15.94
CA LEU A 189 4.42 -5.32 14.66
C LEU A 189 4.14 -6.83 14.73
N GLU A 190 4.47 -7.47 15.85
CA GLU A 190 4.22 -8.88 16.13
C GLU A 190 2.72 -9.19 16.14
N SER A 191 1.90 -8.29 16.69
CA SER A 191 0.43 -8.39 16.68
C SER A 191 -0.10 -8.36 15.25
N LEU A 192 0.39 -7.44 14.42
CA LEU A 192 0.02 -7.38 13.00
C LEU A 192 0.36 -8.70 12.28
N TYR A 193 1.59 -9.21 12.46
CA TYR A 193 2.03 -10.45 11.82
C TYR A 193 1.22 -11.67 12.28
N SER A 194 0.95 -11.78 13.59
CA SER A 194 0.13 -12.86 14.12
C SER A 194 -1.30 -12.84 13.57
N ASN A 195 -1.87 -11.64 13.39
CA ASN A 195 -3.21 -11.52 12.78
C ASN A 195 -3.20 -11.87 11.29
N LEU A 196 -2.17 -11.44 10.55
CA LEU A 196 -2.00 -11.84 9.15
C LEU A 196 -1.86 -13.36 9.01
N ASP A 197 -1.08 -14.01 9.87
CA ASP A 197 -0.88 -15.47 9.83
C ASP A 197 -2.18 -16.25 9.95
N LYS A 198 -3.09 -15.83 10.83
CA LYS A 198 -4.40 -16.48 11.00
C LYS A 198 -5.24 -16.46 9.73
N GLU A 199 -5.05 -15.41 8.92
CA GLU A 199 -5.84 -15.21 7.70
C GLU A 199 -5.15 -15.79 6.44
N MET A 200 -3.89 -16.18 6.54
CA MET A 200 -3.13 -16.76 5.42
C MET A 200 -3.11 -18.30 5.41
N ILE A 201 -3.65 -18.93 6.46
CA ILE A 201 -3.86 -20.39 6.55
C ILE A 201 -5.22 -20.73 5.91
#